data_1973ae1737b7481301b46498c18afb6a
#
_entry.id   1973ae1737b7481301b46498c18afb6a
#
_cell.length_a   1.000
_cell.length_b   1.000
_cell.length_c   1.000
_cell.angle_alpha   90.00
_cell.angle_beta   90.00
_cell.angle_gamma   90.00
#
_symmetry.space_group_name_H-M   'P 1'
#
loop_
_entity.id
_entity.type
_entity.pdbx_description
1 polymer ?
#
loop_
_entity_poly.entity_id
_entity_poly.type
_entity_poly.pdbx_seq_one_letter_code
_entity_poly.pdbx_strand_id
1 'polypeptide(L)'
;MEILTPEERAAKRATRKAERQVNRSKKEFTILYVDDEMPNLRGFKSTFRRLYNVLISLVPEEAFEIVIQEKVDLIVSDHRMPHMSGVQLLKKVFSYDPKIKRIILSGFIKRDDLLETIGDFGIHDFVTKPWDFDSLNATFQRILTTDADVKDFSNLG
;
A
#
# COMPACT_ATOMS: atom_id res chain seq x y z
N MET A 1 1.02 -36.85 25.00
CA MET A 1 1.40 -35.76 24.09
C MET A 1 2.15 -36.35 22.88
N GLU A 2 1.50 -36.37 21.74
CA GLU A 2 2.13 -36.88 20.52
C GLU A 2 3.14 -35.88 19.95
N ILE A 3 4.35 -36.33 19.76
CA ILE A 3 5.40 -35.55 19.09
C ILE A 3 5.35 -35.89 17.61
N LEU A 4 5.09 -34.90 16.77
CA LEU A 4 5.04 -35.06 15.33
C LEU A 4 6.41 -35.45 14.75
N THR A 5 6.42 -36.39 13.83
CA THR A 5 7.62 -36.72 13.08
C THR A 5 8.08 -35.57 12.18
N PRO A 6 9.33 -35.60 11.70
CA PRO A 6 9.77 -34.58 10.73
C PRO A 6 8.90 -34.51 9.47
N GLU A 7 8.44 -35.65 8.97
CA GLU A 7 7.56 -35.72 7.81
C GLU A 7 6.19 -35.08 8.08
N GLU A 8 5.62 -35.36 9.26
CA GLU A 8 4.35 -34.77 9.68
C GLU A 8 4.45 -33.25 9.85
N ARG A 9 5.58 -32.77 10.39
CA ARG A 9 5.83 -31.32 10.50
C ARG A 9 5.93 -30.67 9.12
N ALA A 10 6.63 -31.31 8.19
CA ALA A 10 6.75 -30.82 6.82
C ALA A 10 5.40 -30.77 6.11
N ALA A 11 4.58 -31.81 6.27
CA ALA A 11 3.22 -31.86 5.71
C ALA A 11 2.34 -30.74 6.29
N LYS A 12 2.38 -30.50 7.61
CA LYS A 12 1.63 -29.42 8.25
C LYS A 12 2.07 -28.03 7.77
N ARG A 13 3.38 -27.84 7.57
CA ARG A 13 3.91 -26.57 7.02
C ARG A 13 3.42 -26.34 5.59
N ALA A 14 3.45 -27.37 4.76
CA ALA A 14 2.98 -27.29 3.38
C ALA A 14 1.48 -26.98 3.32
N THR A 15 0.67 -27.63 4.16
CA THR A 15 -0.75 -27.36 4.26
C THR A 15 -1.06 -25.92 4.70
N ARG A 16 -0.36 -25.44 5.74
CA ARG A 16 -0.52 -24.05 6.19
C ARG A 16 -0.11 -23.04 5.13
N LYS A 17 0.95 -23.33 4.37
CA LYS A 17 1.39 -22.47 3.28
C LYS A 17 0.33 -22.44 2.16
N ALA A 18 -0.23 -23.59 1.79
CA ALA A 18 -1.30 -23.68 0.81
C ALA A 18 -2.57 -22.96 1.27
N GLU A 19 -2.97 -23.10 2.54
CA GLU A 19 -4.11 -22.39 3.14
C GLU A 19 -3.92 -20.88 3.12
N ARG A 20 -2.71 -20.40 3.46
CA ARG A 20 -2.37 -18.97 3.39
C ARG A 20 -2.46 -18.45 1.96
N GLN A 21 -2.00 -19.23 0.99
CA GLN A 21 -2.07 -18.89 -0.43
C GLN A 21 -3.52 -18.79 -0.90
N VAL A 22 -4.36 -19.77 -0.53
CA VAL A 22 -5.81 -19.78 -0.84
C VAL A 22 -6.51 -18.60 -0.18
N ASN A 23 -6.24 -18.30 1.09
CA ASN A 23 -6.79 -17.14 1.79
C ASN A 23 -6.35 -15.82 1.16
N ARG A 24 -5.10 -15.74 0.73
CA ARG A 24 -4.57 -14.56 0.03
C ARG A 24 -5.27 -14.37 -1.32
N SER A 25 -5.56 -15.45 -2.06
CA SER A 25 -6.27 -15.38 -3.34
C SER A 25 -7.75 -15.04 -3.21
N LYS A 26 -8.35 -15.18 -2.02
CA LYS A 26 -9.77 -14.86 -1.75
C LYS A 26 -9.99 -13.37 -1.47
N LYS A 27 -8.96 -12.61 -1.12
CA LYS A 27 -9.09 -11.18 -0.88
C LYS A 27 -9.11 -10.45 -2.22
N GLU A 28 -10.07 -9.55 -2.35
CA GLU A 28 -10.37 -8.89 -3.62
C GLU A 28 -9.25 -7.94 -4.07
N PHE A 29 -8.67 -7.19 -3.12
CA PHE A 29 -7.71 -6.13 -3.45
C PHE A 29 -6.35 -6.32 -2.80
N THR A 30 -5.32 -5.90 -3.52
CA THR A 30 -3.94 -5.89 -3.05
C THR A 30 -3.47 -4.44 -2.87
N ILE A 31 -2.98 -4.14 -1.68
CA ILE A 31 -2.44 -2.83 -1.31
C ILE A 31 -0.95 -2.96 -1.03
N LEU A 32 -0.15 -2.13 -1.67
CA LEU A 32 1.28 -1.99 -1.38
C LEU A 32 1.49 -0.73 -0.53
N TYR A 33 2.09 -0.90 0.63
CA TYR A 33 2.46 0.22 1.50
C TYR A 33 3.97 0.40 1.56
N VAL A 34 4.42 1.62 1.34
CA VAL A 34 5.83 1.99 1.26
C VAL A 34 6.15 3.04 2.32
N ASP A 35 7.07 2.72 3.20
CA ASP A 35 7.50 3.60 4.30
C ASP A 35 8.90 3.17 4.72
N ASP A 36 9.79 4.11 4.98
CA ASP A 36 11.17 3.83 5.35
C ASP A 36 11.35 3.41 6.82
N GLU A 37 10.26 3.37 7.59
CA GLU A 37 10.25 2.94 8.98
C GLU A 37 9.52 1.61 9.14
N MET A 38 10.25 0.55 9.53
CA MET A 38 9.69 -0.79 9.71
C MET A 38 8.51 -0.85 10.68
N PRO A 39 8.51 -0.14 11.84
CA PRO A 39 7.34 -0.15 12.71
C PRO A 39 6.06 0.31 12.01
N ASN A 40 6.13 1.30 11.14
CA ASN A 40 4.99 1.78 10.36
C ASN A 40 4.47 0.70 9.41
N LEU A 41 5.37 0.00 8.72
CA LEU A 41 5.02 -1.10 7.82
C LEU A 41 4.33 -2.24 8.56
N ARG A 42 4.88 -2.64 9.70
CA ARG A 42 4.31 -3.72 10.53
C ARG A 42 2.94 -3.36 11.07
N GLY A 43 2.78 -2.15 11.57
CA GLY A 43 1.50 -1.66 12.09
C GLY A 43 0.42 -1.62 11.03
N PHE A 44 0.75 -1.13 9.85
CA PHE A 44 -0.15 -1.09 8.71
C PHE A 44 -0.58 -2.51 8.28
N LYS A 45 0.38 -3.39 8.07
CA LYS A 45 0.11 -4.78 7.67
C LYS A 45 -0.72 -5.52 8.71
N SER A 46 -0.37 -5.39 9.99
CA SER A 46 -1.12 -5.99 11.11
C SER A 46 -2.58 -5.54 11.11
N THR A 47 -2.82 -4.26 10.83
CA THR A 47 -4.16 -3.67 10.85
C THR A 47 -5.01 -4.12 9.67
N PHE A 48 -4.45 -4.19 8.46
CA PHE A 48 -5.22 -4.35 7.23
C PHE A 48 -5.15 -5.75 6.60
N ARG A 49 -4.27 -6.63 7.07
CA ARG A 49 -4.03 -7.95 6.43
C ARG A 49 -5.26 -8.87 6.37
N ARG A 50 -6.25 -8.66 7.22
CA ARG A 50 -7.48 -9.48 7.21
C ARG A 50 -8.43 -9.07 6.09
N LEU A 51 -8.37 -7.81 5.67
CA LEU A 51 -9.27 -7.25 4.66
C LEU A 51 -8.65 -7.21 3.26
N TYR A 52 -7.33 -7.05 3.18
CA TYR A 52 -6.61 -6.88 1.93
C TYR A 52 -5.38 -7.79 1.87
N ASN A 53 -4.93 -8.07 0.65
CA ASN A 53 -3.57 -8.56 0.45
C ASN A 53 -2.62 -7.39 0.67
N VAL A 54 -1.87 -7.38 1.77
CA VAL A 54 -0.97 -6.27 2.10
C VAL A 54 0.46 -6.66 1.77
N LEU A 55 1.08 -5.90 0.86
CA LEU A 55 2.49 -5.95 0.53
C LEU A 55 3.15 -4.73 1.14
N ILE A 56 4.38 -4.86 1.61
CA ILE A 56 5.13 -3.77 2.25
C ILE A 56 6.52 -3.65 1.65
N SER A 57 7.06 -2.43 1.62
CA SER A 57 8.41 -2.17 1.17
C SER A 57 9.04 -1.02 1.96
N LEU A 58 10.30 -1.20 2.37
CA LEU A 58 11.11 -0.17 3.03
C LEU A 58 11.74 0.82 2.04
N VAL A 59 11.85 0.41 0.77
CA VAL A 59 12.65 1.11 -0.23
C VAL A 59 11.80 1.38 -1.47
N PRO A 60 11.72 2.64 -1.95
CA PRO A 60 10.90 2.98 -3.11
C PRO A 60 11.25 2.19 -4.38
N GLU A 61 12.52 1.91 -4.63
CA GLU A 61 12.97 1.16 -5.80
C GLU A 61 12.45 -0.28 -5.76
N GLU A 62 12.48 -0.91 -4.59
CA GLU A 62 11.91 -2.26 -4.39
C GLU A 62 10.39 -2.24 -4.51
N ALA A 63 9.75 -1.17 -4.03
CA ALA A 63 8.30 -1.00 -4.18
C ALA A 63 7.90 -0.97 -5.66
N PHE A 64 8.65 -0.27 -6.49
CA PHE A 64 8.39 -0.23 -7.93
C PHE A 64 8.57 -1.61 -8.58
N GLU A 65 9.57 -2.38 -8.18
CA GLU A 65 9.74 -3.77 -8.63
C GLU A 65 8.53 -4.65 -8.26
N ILE A 66 7.99 -4.46 -7.05
CA ILE A 66 6.78 -5.17 -6.61
C ILE A 66 5.60 -4.81 -7.52
N VAL A 67 5.45 -3.54 -7.87
CA VAL A 67 4.37 -3.08 -8.79
C VAL A 67 4.48 -3.77 -10.15
N ILE A 68 5.70 -3.99 -10.65
CA ILE A 68 5.92 -4.66 -11.92
C ILE A 68 5.62 -6.16 -11.83
N GLN A 69 6.00 -6.82 -10.73
CA GLN A 69 5.92 -8.27 -10.57
C GLN A 69 4.58 -8.77 -10.07
N GLU A 70 3.88 -7.97 -9.28
CA GLU A 70 2.65 -8.36 -8.61
C GLU A 70 1.48 -7.49 -9.12
N LYS A 71 0.27 -8.04 -9.05
CA LYS A 71 -0.93 -7.25 -9.30
C LYS A 71 -1.22 -6.38 -8.08
N VAL A 72 -1.00 -5.08 -8.20
CA VAL A 72 -1.27 -4.10 -7.15
C VAL A 72 -2.45 -3.23 -7.57
N ASP A 73 -3.45 -3.12 -6.71
CA ASP A 73 -4.63 -2.28 -6.97
C ASP A 73 -4.46 -0.87 -6.43
N LEU A 74 -3.77 -0.74 -5.30
CA LEU A 74 -3.55 0.53 -4.62
C LEU A 74 -2.13 0.57 -4.06
N ILE A 75 -1.41 1.65 -4.32
CA ILE A 75 -0.14 1.94 -3.65
C ILE A 75 -0.34 3.11 -2.68
N VAL A 76 0.10 2.92 -1.45
CA VAL A 76 0.12 3.92 -0.38
C VAL A 76 1.57 4.18 -0.03
N SER A 77 2.02 5.41 -0.15
CA SER A 77 3.43 5.75 0.11
C SER A 77 3.55 6.88 1.10
N ASP A 78 4.50 6.75 2.04
CA ASP A 78 5.01 7.91 2.78
C ASP A 78 5.64 8.89 1.79
N HIS A 79 5.66 10.17 2.13
CA HIS A 79 6.23 11.18 1.24
C HIS A 79 7.73 11.35 1.44
N ARG A 80 8.17 11.51 2.69
CA ARG A 80 9.58 11.77 3.01
C ARG A 80 10.34 10.47 3.21
N MET A 81 11.06 10.05 2.19
CA MET A 81 11.92 8.87 2.22
C MET A 81 13.28 9.20 1.63
N PRO A 82 14.37 8.53 2.05
CA PRO A 82 15.67 8.71 1.43
C PRO A 82 15.65 8.39 -0.06
N HIS A 83 16.39 9.13 -0.85
CA HIS A 83 16.66 8.96 -2.29
C HIS A 83 15.48 9.23 -3.22
N MET A 84 14.26 8.93 -2.84
CA MET A 84 13.08 9.16 -3.66
C MET A 84 11.88 9.51 -2.77
N SER A 85 11.19 10.60 -3.08
CA SER A 85 9.97 10.96 -2.36
C SER A 85 8.80 10.06 -2.75
N GLY A 86 7.77 10.02 -1.90
CA GLY A 86 6.55 9.28 -2.22
C GLY A 86 5.90 9.78 -3.51
N VAL A 87 5.85 11.08 -3.74
CA VAL A 87 5.28 11.65 -4.96
C VAL A 87 6.08 11.22 -6.19
N GLN A 88 7.41 11.19 -6.12
CA GLN A 88 8.25 10.70 -7.22
C GLN A 88 7.99 9.22 -7.51
N LEU A 89 7.83 8.39 -6.48
CA LEU A 89 7.47 6.98 -6.63
C LEU A 89 6.10 6.84 -7.29
N LEU A 90 5.10 7.57 -6.82
CA LEU A 90 3.74 7.49 -7.38
C LEU A 90 3.69 7.97 -8.83
N LYS A 91 4.52 8.94 -9.20
CA LYS A 91 4.66 9.37 -10.59
C LYS A 91 5.21 8.25 -11.48
N LYS A 92 6.21 7.51 -11.01
CA LYS A 92 6.72 6.32 -11.72
C LYS A 92 5.64 5.25 -11.88
N VAL A 93 4.88 5.00 -10.84
CA VAL A 93 3.77 4.04 -10.88
C VAL A 93 2.69 4.49 -11.87
N PHE A 94 2.32 5.75 -11.87
CA PHE A 94 1.38 6.32 -12.81
C PHE A 94 1.85 6.13 -14.27
N SER A 95 3.13 6.38 -14.53
CA SER A 95 3.70 6.21 -15.87
C SER A 95 3.71 4.75 -16.32
N TYR A 96 3.86 3.83 -15.38
CA TYR A 96 3.83 2.38 -15.65
C TYR A 96 2.40 1.88 -15.88
N ASP A 97 1.46 2.20 -14.99
CA ASP A 97 0.06 1.82 -15.09
C ASP A 97 -0.83 2.84 -14.37
N PRO A 98 -1.49 3.74 -15.11
CA PRO A 98 -2.34 4.77 -14.51
C PRO A 98 -3.58 4.23 -13.80
N LYS A 99 -3.93 2.95 -13.97
CA LYS A 99 -5.07 2.31 -13.31
C LYS A 99 -4.79 2.00 -11.85
N ILE A 100 -3.52 1.87 -11.46
CA ILE A 100 -3.16 1.64 -10.06
C ILE A 100 -3.50 2.89 -9.26
N LYS A 101 -4.33 2.75 -8.23
CA LYS A 101 -4.72 3.87 -7.36
C LYS A 101 -3.54 4.30 -6.50
N ARG A 102 -3.49 5.58 -6.13
CA ARG A 102 -2.32 6.20 -5.51
C ARG A 102 -2.73 7.09 -4.34
N ILE A 103 -2.15 6.84 -3.17
CA ILE A 103 -2.37 7.63 -1.95
C ILE A 103 -1.02 8.01 -1.35
N ILE A 104 -0.90 9.25 -0.88
CA ILE A 104 0.18 9.67 0.02
C ILE A 104 -0.31 9.59 1.47
N LEU A 105 0.46 8.96 2.32
CA LEU A 105 0.21 8.82 3.76
C LEU A 105 1.43 9.36 4.50
N SER A 106 1.37 10.57 5.01
CA SER A 106 2.52 11.24 5.59
C SER A 106 2.17 12.10 6.81
N GLY A 107 3.18 12.42 7.62
CA GLY A 107 3.01 13.22 8.83
C GLY A 107 2.64 14.67 8.52
N PHE A 108 3.47 15.33 7.73
CA PHE A 108 3.24 16.72 7.36
C PHE A 108 3.85 17.05 6.01
N ILE A 109 3.07 17.72 5.19
CA ILE A 109 3.55 18.31 3.93
C ILE A 109 2.81 19.64 3.73
N LYS A 110 3.54 20.67 3.34
CA LYS A 110 2.93 21.94 3.01
C LYS A 110 2.15 21.82 1.69
N ARG A 111 0.99 22.47 1.63
CA ARG A 111 0.14 22.49 0.44
C ARG A 111 0.91 22.85 -0.83
N ASP A 112 1.70 23.92 -0.78
CA ASP A 112 2.43 24.43 -1.95
C ASP A 112 3.46 23.38 -2.44
N ASP A 113 4.17 22.73 -1.51
CA ASP A 113 5.11 21.66 -1.85
C ASP A 113 4.38 20.46 -2.49
N LEU A 114 3.22 20.10 -1.98
CA LEU A 114 2.39 19.03 -2.52
C LEU A 114 1.94 19.34 -3.95
N LEU A 115 1.40 20.53 -4.18
CA LEU A 115 0.90 20.95 -5.49
C LEU A 115 2.03 21.04 -6.52
N GLU A 116 3.19 21.55 -6.12
CA GLU A 116 4.35 21.67 -6.99
C GLU A 116 4.91 20.31 -7.41
N THR A 117 4.94 19.34 -6.48
CA THR A 117 5.52 18.02 -6.73
C THR A 117 4.58 17.05 -7.43
N ILE A 118 3.25 17.16 -7.28
CA ILE A 118 2.28 16.32 -7.97
C ILE A 118 2.34 16.52 -9.48
N GLY A 119 2.50 17.78 -9.95
CA GLY A 119 2.57 18.06 -11.38
C GLY A 119 1.30 17.66 -12.12
N ASP A 120 1.46 17.06 -13.32
CA ASP A 120 0.36 16.71 -14.22
C ASP A 120 -0.30 15.36 -13.91
N PHE A 121 0.33 14.52 -13.07
CA PHE A 121 -0.31 13.29 -12.65
C PHE A 121 -1.11 13.57 -11.38
N GLY A 122 -2.06 12.75 -11.05
CA GLY A 122 -2.88 12.93 -9.86
C GLY A 122 -2.61 11.86 -8.80
N ILE A 123 -2.97 12.17 -7.57
CA ILE A 123 -3.12 11.19 -6.50
C ILE A 123 -4.59 11.13 -6.09
N HIS A 124 -5.02 9.96 -5.61
CA HIS A 124 -6.43 9.74 -5.27
C HIS A 124 -6.80 10.28 -3.91
N ASP A 125 -5.85 10.34 -2.99
CA ASP A 125 -6.01 11.02 -1.71
C ASP A 125 -4.66 11.31 -1.06
N PHE A 126 -4.68 12.24 -0.12
CA PHE A 126 -3.60 12.55 0.79
C PHE A 126 -4.11 12.38 2.22
N VAL A 127 -3.49 11.50 2.99
CA VAL A 127 -3.90 11.18 4.35
C VAL A 127 -2.78 11.54 5.32
N THR A 128 -3.11 12.28 6.37
CA THR A 128 -2.13 12.69 7.39
C THR A 128 -1.99 11.64 8.47
N LYS A 129 -0.75 11.44 8.94
CA LYS A 129 -0.47 10.63 10.13
C LYS A 129 -0.71 11.46 11.40
N PRO A 130 -1.16 10.87 12.51
CA PRO A 130 -1.56 9.47 12.63
C PRO A 130 -2.92 9.22 11.96
N TRP A 131 -3.11 8.00 11.45
CA TRP A 131 -4.36 7.57 10.86
C TRP A 131 -5.15 6.66 11.83
N ASP A 132 -6.46 6.65 11.70
CA ASP A 132 -7.30 5.66 12.36
C ASP A 132 -7.85 4.64 11.36
N PHE A 133 -8.14 3.43 11.86
CA PHE A 133 -8.57 2.32 11.00
C PHE A 133 -9.85 2.66 10.23
N ASP A 134 -10.88 3.16 10.91
CA ASP A 134 -12.18 3.37 10.29
C ASP A 134 -12.10 4.38 9.14
N SER A 135 -11.44 5.52 9.35
CA SER A 135 -11.31 6.56 8.35
C SER A 135 -10.46 6.10 7.17
N LEU A 136 -9.32 5.44 7.45
CA LEU A 136 -8.43 5.00 6.39
C LEU A 136 -9.05 3.86 5.57
N ASN A 137 -9.71 2.91 6.25
CA ASN A 137 -10.42 1.84 5.54
C ASN A 137 -11.57 2.37 4.68
N ALA A 138 -12.33 3.37 5.16
CA ALA A 138 -13.36 4.02 4.37
C ALA A 138 -12.78 4.67 3.12
N THR A 139 -11.62 5.30 3.22
CA THR A 139 -10.89 5.87 2.08
C THR A 139 -10.49 4.79 1.08
N PHE A 140 -9.95 3.67 1.55
CA PHE A 140 -9.57 2.55 0.68
C PHE A 140 -10.79 1.98 -0.04
N GLN A 141 -11.89 1.72 0.69
CA GLN A 141 -13.10 1.18 0.10
C GLN A 141 -13.67 2.11 -0.97
N ARG A 142 -13.72 3.41 -0.70
CA ARG A 142 -14.19 4.39 -1.67
C ARG A 142 -13.34 4.37 -2.95
N ILE A 143 -12.03 4.37 -2.82
CA ILE A 143 -11.11 4.44 -3.96
C ILE A 143 -11.08 3.12 -4.74
N LEU A 144 -11.15 1.98 -4.04
CA LEU A 144 -11.02 0.67 -4.66
C LEU A 144 -12.31 0.16 -5.29
N THR A 145 -13.48 0.56 -4.77
CA THR A 145 -14.77 0.03 -5.23
C THR A 145 -15.52 0.95 -6.19
N THR A 146 -15.00 2.13 -6.45
CA THR A 146 -15.59 3.10 -7.39
C THR A 146 -14.56 3.49 -8.44
N ASP A 147 -15.01 4.07 -9.55
CA ASP A 147 -14.13 4.71 -10.53
C ASP A 147 -13.70 6.08 -9.99
N ALA A 148 -13.03 6.06 -8.82
CA ALA A 148 -12.62 7.29 -8.16
C ALA A 148 -11.57 8.03 -8.99
N ASP A 149 -11.90 9.27 -9.33
CA ASP A 149 -10.96 10.18 -9.98
C ASP A 149 -9.90 10.65 -9.00
N VAL A 150 -8.80 11.17 -9.55
CA VAL A 150 -7.79 11.82 -8.74
C VAL A 150 -8.39 13.03 -8.02
N LYS A 151 -7.93 13.26 -6.79
CA LYS A 151 -8.44 14.34 -5.96
C LYS A 151 -7.90 15.69 -6.47
N ASP A 152 -8.80 16.67 -6.55
CA ASP A 152 -8.41 18.04 -6.86
C ASP A 152 -8.01 18.75 -5.56
N PHE A 153 -6.74 19.13 -5.48
CA PHE A 153 -6.19 19.84 -4.33
C PHE A 153 -6.15 21.36 -4.55
N SER A 154 -6.63 21.87 -5.67
CA SER A 154 -6.58 23.30 -5.98
C SER A 154 -7.38 24.16 -5.00
N ASN A 155 -8.41 23.60 -4.37
CA ASN A 155 -9.31 24.26 -3.43
C ASN A 155 -8.95 24.08 -1.96
N LEU A 156 -7.78 23.52 -1.65
CA LEU A 156 -7.29 23.45 -0.28
C LEU A 156 -6.85 24.86 0.17
N GLY A 157 -7.81 25.57 0.74
CA GLY A 157 -7.61 26.90 1.28
C GLY A 157 -6.94 26.91 2.66
#